data_d6e2b9cbfe40799abe11b095ab472bce
#
_entry.id   d6e2b9cbfe40799abe11b095ab472bce
#
_cell.length_a   1.000
_cell.length_b   1.000
_cell.length_c   1.000
_cell.angle_alpha   90.00
_cell.angle_beta   90.00
_cell.angle_gamma   90.00
#
_symmetry.space_group_name_H-M   'P 1'
#
loop_
_entity.id
_entity.type
_entity.pdbx_description
1 polymer ?
#
loop_
_entity_poly.entity_id
_entity_poly.type
_entity_poly.pdbx_seq_one_letter_code
_entity_poly.pdbx_strand_id
1 'polypeptide(L)'
;MTVLTVPQDAAAPAAEPAAAPLPPRYDDQWIGGRWTASDADSRLVVTDPATEAPLATVPAGTAHDADRAVRAAAEAFPGWAATPVRERTALLRRVVEGLERNAERFAGLITAEVGAPSRIALRTHVGLAVGMAAHCVETAASYTFEERVGHSLVVREAAGVAACVTPWNTPLLLTVQKMLPALAAGCAVVHKPSELTPLHARLLAEVFAEADLPPGVVNMVVGTGDTLGAALVSHPLVDVVSLTGSTRAGRQVSALGADGVKRIHLELGGKNASLVLDDADLPAAVAATVDQALFNTGQTCLQWSRLLVPRDRQDEAVELARRAMDGYVTGDPRDPATDLGPLVSAAAYARVGEYVRRGATEGGARLAHGGPGRPEGLTTGYYVRPTVFADVDPLSTIGQEEIFGPVLCVMPYDDEEQALRIVNGTRYGLHGAVWSADDARAERVARRFRTGLVDVNGGSFNPAAPFGGFKQSGIGRECGNAGLEAFLETKSMQLPQEQGGQVVGPRLRATPPAGAARQERNDG
;
A
#
# COMPACT_ATOMS: atom_id res chain seq x y z
N MET A 1 9.58 14.55 -20.30
CA MET A 1 10.09 14.53 -18.91
C MET A 1 11.16 13.47 -18.85
N THR A 2 12.37 13.89 -18.52
CA THR A 2 13.59 13.09 -18.67
C THR A 2 13.60 12.00 -17.59
N VAL A 3 13.56 10.74 -18.03
CA VAL A 3 13.86 9.60 -17.17
C VAL A 3 15.32 9.74 -16.75
N LEU A 4 15.59 9.82 -15.45
CA LEU A 4 16.94 9.77 -14.91
C LEU A 4 17.53 8.38 -15.21
N THR A 5 18.22 8.26 -16.32
CA THR A 5 19.14 7.15 -16.58
C THR A 5 20.38 7.38 -15.73
N VAL A 6 20.55 6.57 -14.69
CA VAL A 6 21.77 6.51 -13.89
C VAL A 6 22.86 5.84 -14.75
N PRO A 7 24.09 6.42 -14.89
CA PRO A 7 25.18 5.79 -15.62
C PRO A 7 25.56 4.44 -15.03
N GLN A 8 25.82 3.44 -15.88
CA GLN A 8 26.15 2.08 -15.51
C GLN A 8 27.58 1.85 -14.94
N ASP A 9 28.43 2.89 -14.92
CA ASP A 9 29.82 2.79 -14.49
C ASP A 9 30.17 3.76 -13.36
N ALA A 10 29.77 3.41 -12.13
CA ALA A 10 30.43 3.93 -10.94
C ALA A 10 30.88 2.74 -10.10
N ALA A 11 32.20 2.57 -9.97
CA ALA A 11 32.81 1.61 -9.05
C ALA A 11 32.21 1.83 -7.64
N ALA A 12 31.76 0.73 -7.01
CA ALA A 12 31.20 0.78 -5.66
C ALA A 12 32.23 1.41 -4.71
N PRO A 13 31.86 2.43 -3.92
CA PRO A 13 32.69 2.89 -2.83
C PRO A 13 32.88 1.74 -1.84
N ALA A 14 34.10 1.63 -1.28
CA ALA A 14 34.44 0.65 -0.26
C ALA A 14 33.42 0.73 0.89
N ALA A 15 32.93 -0.45 1.32
CA ALA A 15 31.95 -0.58 2.37
C ALA A 15 32.40 0.18 3.64
N GLU A 16 31.70 1.24 4.00
CA GLU A 16 31.79 1.83 5.33
C GLU A 16 31.28 0.80 6.37
N PRO A 17 31.83 0.81 7.60
CA PRO A 17 31.47 -0.18 8.61
C PRO A 17 29.96 -0.13 8.87
N ALA A 18 29.33 -1.30 8.84
CA ALA A 18 27.91 -1.48 9.13
C ALA A 18 27.50 -0.70 10.39
N ALA A 19 26.41 0.07 10.28
CA ALA A 19 25.84 0.80 11.42
C ALA A 19 25.68 -0.14 12.63
N ALA A 20 25.98 0.38 13.81
CA ALA A 20 25.87 -0.39 15.06
C ALA A 20 24.50 -1.09 15.15
N PRO A 21 24.45 -2.37 15.53
CA PRO A 21 23.20 -3.11 15.61
C PRO A 21 22.24 -2.39 16.56
N LEU A 22 20.97 -2.28 16.15
CA LEU A 22 19.92 -1.74 17.01
C LEU A 22 19.82 -2.60 18.29
N PRO A 23 19.57 -1.98 19.46
CA PRO A 23 19.46 -2.75 20.69
C PRO A 23 18.37 -3.82 20.57
N PRO A 24 18.60 -5.05 21.05
CA PRO A 24 17.71 -6.18 20.79
C PRO A 24 16.38 -6.11 21.53
N ARG A 25 16.19 -5.11 22.39
CA ARG A 25 14.99 -4.96 23.23
C ARG A 25 14.50 -3.53 23.28
N TYR A 26 13.19 -3.37 22.98
CA TYR A 26 12.48 -2.10 23.08
C TYR A 26 11.31 -2.26 24.04
N ASP A 27 11.05 -1.24 24.87
CA ASP A 27 10.00 -1.24 25.90
C ASP A 27 9.00 -0.09 25.72
N ASP A 28 9.10 0.65 24.62
CA ASP A 28 8.43 1.93 24.43
C ASP A 28 7.71 2.04 23.09
N GLN A 29 6.79 3.01 23.05
CA GLN A 29 6.04 3.47 21.89
C GLN A 29 6.41 4.93 21.62
N TRP A 30 6.29 5.41 20.38
CA TRP A 30 6.49 6.82 20.06
C TRP A 30 5.17 7.58 20.19
N ILE A 31 5.00 8.35 21.26
CA ILE A 31 3.75 9.05 21.59
C ILE A 31 4.06 10.48 22.03
N GLY A 32 3.35 11.47 21.44
CA GLY A 32 3.51 12.86 21.83
C GLY A 32 4.91 13.42 21.56
N GLY A 33 5.60 12.93 20.51
CA GLY A 33 6.95 13.38 20.14
C GLY A 33 8.08 12.82 20.99
N ARG A 34 7.86 11.74 21.74
CA ARG A 34 8.87 11.10 22.61
C ARG A 34 8.65 9.60 22.74
N TRP A 35 9.71 8.88 23.07
CA TRP A 35 9.62 7.49 23.50
C TRP A 35 8.95 7.40 24.87
N THR A 36 7.86 6.67 24.96
CA THR A 36 7.01 6.52 26.14
C THR A 36 6.85 5.04 26.45
N ALA A 37 7.08 4.63 27.67
CA ALA A 37 6.95 3.24 28.09
C ALA A 37 5.56 2.68 27.71
N SER A 38 5.55 1.48 27.13
CA SER A 38 4.33 0.74 26.85
C SER A 38 3.78 0.11 28.12
N ASP A 39 2.44 0.00 28.21
CA ASP A 39 1.78 -0.73 29.29
C ASP A 39 1.66 -2.24 29.02
N ALA A 40 2.35 -2.74 28.00
CA ALA A 40 2.29 -4.14 27.61
C ALA A 40 3.13 -5.04 28.55
N ASP A 41 2.50 -6.03 29.15
CA ASP A 41 3.20 -7.09 29.91
C ASP A 41 3.88 -8.12 29.00
N SER A 42 3.42 -8.26 27.76
CA SER A 42 3.95 -9.21 26.79
C SER A 42 4.74 -8.53 25.68
N ARG A 43 5.56 -9.33 24.98
CA ARG A 43 6.42 -8.88 23.90
C ARG A 43 6.23 -9.67 22.63
N LEU A 44 6.51 -9.04 21.51
CA LEU A 44 6.56 -9.66 20.21
C LEU A 44 8.03 -9.83 19.81
N VAL A 45 8.36 -11.01 19.29
CA VAL A 45 9.70 -11.29 18.76
C VAL A 45 9.71 -10.93 17.28
N VAL A 46 10.62 -10.07 16.89
CA VAL A 46 10.96 -9.78 15.50
C VAL A 46 12.00 -10.80 15.06
N THR A 47 11.72 -11.54 14.00
CA THR A 47 12.55 -12.66 13.54
C THR A 47 13.22 -12.33 12.21
N ASP A 48 14.48 -12.67 12.06
CA ASP A 48 15.17 -12.69 10.77
C ASP A 48 14.67 -13.89 9.96
N PRO A 49 13.98 -13.69 8.83
CA PRO A 49 13.41 -14.77 8.06
C PRO A 49 14.45 -15.63 7.32
N ALA A 50 15.67 -15.16 7.16
CA ALA A 50 16.75 -15.89 6.52
C ALA A 50 17.40 -16.92 7.45
N THR A 51 17.46 -16.61 8.75
CA THR A 51 18.14 -17.43 9.76
C THR A 51 17.20 -18.03 10.80
N GLU A 52 15.95 -17.58 10.84
CA GLU A 52 14.93 -17.91 11.86
C GLU A 52 15.31 -17.42 13.28
N ALA A 53 16.39 -16.64 13.39
CA ALA A 53 16.87 -16.12 14.66
C ALA A 53 16.11 -14.83 15.08
N PRO A 54 15.98 -14.57 16.38
CA PRO A 54 15.40 -13.32 16.87
C PRO A 54 16.34 -12.13 16.57
N LEU A 55 15.76 -11.07 15.97
CA LEU A 55 16.43 -9.79 15.70
C LEU A 55 16.25 -8.81 16.87
N ALA A 56 15.05 -8.75 17.41
CA ALA A 56 14.68 -7.84 18.48
C ALA A 56 13.40 -8.32 19.18
N THR A 57 13.08 -7.69 20.31
CA THR A 57 11.76 -7.76 20.91
C THR A 57 11.15 -6.38 21.04
N VAL A 58 9.84 -6.27 20.77
CA VAL A 58 9.06 -5.03 20.88
C VAL A 58 7.85 -5.25 21.76
N PRO A 59 7.23 -4.18 22.34
CA PRO A 59 6.01 -4.34 23.12
C PRO A 59 4.88 -4.94 22.28
N ALA A 60 4.07 -5.82 22.87
CA ALA A 60 2.79 -6.21 22.31
C ALA A 60 1.71 -5.16 22.68
N GLY A 61 1.84 -3.94 22.19
CA GLY A 61 1.08 -2.75 22.57
C GLY A 61 -0.40 -2.99 22.83
N THR A 62 -0.95 -2.27 23.78
CA THR A 62 -2.29 -2.46 24.35
C THR A 62 -3.32 -1.47 23.76
N ALA A 63 -4.58 -1.66 24.09
CA ALA A 63 -5.64 -0.67 23.80
C ALA A 63 -5.37 0.67 24.51
N HIS A 64 -4.70 0.68 25.67
CA HIS A 64 -4.34 1.90 26.39
C HIS A 64 -3.19 2.63 25.68
N ASP A 65 -2.22 1.93 25.07
CA ASP A 65 -1.21 2.56 24.21
C ASP A 65 -1.86 3.24 23.00
N ALA A 66 -2.87 2.60 22.39
CA ALA A 66 -3.65 3.19 21.28
C ALA A 66 -4.40 4.46 21.74
N ASP A 67 -5.08 4.41 22.90
CA ASP A 67 -5.81 5.57 23.46
C ASP A 67 -4.86 6.75 23.72
N ARG A 68 -3.71 6.51 24.36
CA ARG A 68 -2.70 7.56 24.60
C ARG A 68 -2.21 8.20 23.30
N ALA A 69 -1.91 7.38 22.28
CA ALA A 69 -1.44 7.87 20.97
C ALA A 69 -2.52 8.68 20.24
N VAL A 70 -3.77 8.22 20.26
CA VAL A 70 -4.89 8.92 19.61
C VAL A 70 -5.20 10.23 20.34
N ARG A 71 -5.17 10.27 21.67
CA ARG A 71 -5.35 11.52 22.44
C ARG A 71 -4.24 12.53 22.14
N ALA A 72 -2.99 12.09 22.08
CA ALA A 72 -1.88 12.97 21.70
C ALA A 72 -2.05 13.52 20.28
N ALA A 73 -2.54 12.70 19.33
CA ALA A 73 -2.86 13.14 17.97
C ALA A 73 -4.02 14.15 17.96
N ALA A 74 -5.09 13.88 18.69
CA ALA A 74 -6.27 14.76 18.76
C ALA A 74 -5.94 16.12 19.39
N GLU A 75 -5.06 16.16 20.39
CA GLU A 75 -4.57 17.40 21.00
C GLU A 75 -3.70 18.22 20.03
N ALA A 76 -2.85 17.57 19.25
CA ALA A 76 -1.97 18.22 18.27
C ALA A 76 -2.70 18.68 17.00
N PHE A 77 -3.80 18.01 16.62
CA PHE A 77 -4.51 18.20 15.36
C PHE A 77 -4.90 19.65 15.07
N PRO A 78 -5.58 20.41 15.98
CA PRO A 78 -6.02 21.77 15.66
C PRO A 78 -4.87 22.71 15.28
N GLY A 79 -3.73 22.61 15.97
CA GLY A 79 -2.54 23.40 15.68
C GLY A 79 -1.91 23.04 14.33
N TRP A 80 -1.80 21.73 14.05
CA TRP A 80 -1.26 21.24 12.80
C TRP A 80 -2.16 21.55 11.59
N ALA A 81 -3.47 21.37 11.72
CA ALA A 81 -4.44 21.71 10.68
C ALA A 81 -4.44 23.21 10.33
N ALA A 82 -4.24 24.08 11.34
CA ALA A 82 -4.11 25.52 11.16
C ALA A 82 -2.75 25.97 10.58
N THR A 83 -1.75 25.10 10.56
CA THR A 83 -0.42 25.41 10.00
C THR A 83 -0.54 25.58 8.47
N PRO A 84 -0.06 26.70 7.90
CA PRO A 84 -0.11 26.92 6.45
C PRO A 84 0.52 25.80 5.65
N VAL A 85 -0.07 25.44 4.50
CA VAL A 85 0.43 24.34 3.62
C VAL A 85 1.92 24.51 3.31
N ARG A 86 2.36 25.74 3.04
CA ARG A 86 3.78 26.06 2.76
C ARG A 86 4.69 25.62 3.92
N GLU A 87 4.25 25.80 5.15
CA GLU A 87 5.05 25.45 6.34
C GLU A 87 5.03 23.94 6.58
N ARG A 88 3.84 23.30 6.43
CA ARG A 88 3.74 21.84 6.50
C ARG A 88 4.64 21.16 5.48
N THR A 89 4.58 21.59 4.21
CA THR A 89 5.42 21.02 3.14
C THR A 89 6.90 21.28 3.35
N ALA A 90 7.30 22.43 3.96
CA ALA A 90 8.69 22.69 4.32
C ALA A 90 9.21 21.71 5.38
N LEU A 91 8.40 21.39 6.41
CA LEU A 91 8.74 20.37 7.41
C LEU A 91 8.79 18.96 6.79
N LEU A 92 7.85 18.62 5.90
CA LEU A 92 7.84 17.32 5.22
C LEU A 92 9.01 17.16 4.24
N ARG A 93 9.56 18.22 3.65
CA ARG A 93 10.83 18.15 2.89
C ARG A 93 12.00 17.72 3.78
N ARG A 94 12.07 18.18 5.05
CA ARG A 94 13.09 17.69 5.98
C ARG A 94 12.92 16.19 6.29
N VAL A 95 11.68 15.70 6.30
CA VAL A 95 11.43 14.25 6.42
C VAL A 95 12.00 13.52 5.19
N VAL A 96 11.77 14.01 3.97
CA VAL A 96 12.35 13.44 2.73
C VAL A 96 13.88 13.40 2.82
N GLU A 97 14.52 14.50 3.18
CA GLU A 97 15.97 14.57 3.40
C GLU A 97 16.44 13.58 4.48
N GLY A 98 15.65 13.42 5.55
CA GLY A 98 15.93 12.43 6.61
C GLY A 98 15.84 10.98 6.11
N LEU A 99 14.88 10.67 5.25
CA LEU A 99 14.78 9.36 4.58
C LEU A 99 15.99 9.08 3.69
N GLU A 100 16.42 10.07 2.90
CA GLU A 100 17.61 9.97 2.06
C GLU A 100 18.88 9.75 2.87
N ARG A 101 19.12 10.55 3.91
CA ARG A 101 20.29 10.39 4.78
C ARG A 101 20.36 9.04 5.49
N ASN A 102 19.21 8.41 5.76
CA ASN A 102 19.13 7.13 6.43
C ASN A 102 18.84 5.94 5.50
N ALA A 103 19.00 6.11 4.17
CA ALA A 103 18.60 5.13 3.18
C ALA A 103 19.24 3.74 3.42
N GLU A 104 20.53 3.70 3.68
CA GLU A 104 21.27 2.44 3.98
C GLU A 104 20.79 1.78 5.28
N ARG A 105 20.49 2.57 6.32
CA ARG A 105 19.95 2.04 7.58
C ARG A 105 18.57 1.42 7.37
N PHE A 106 17.69 2.09 6.62
CA PHE A 106 16.38 1.54 6.26
C PHE A 106 16.52 0.26 5.42
N ALA A 107 17.40 0.25 4.42
CA ALA A 107 17.64 -0.92 3.59
C ALA A 107 18.13 -2.12 4.43
N GLY A 108 19.08 -1.89 5.35
CA GLY A 108 19.56 -2.92 6.27
C GLY A 108 18.46 -3.50 7.16
N LEU A 109 17.57 -2.66 7.70
CA LEU A 109 16.41 -3.10 8.48
C LEU A 109 15.43 -3.91 7.62
N ILE A 110 15.10 -3.44 6.43
CA ILE A 110 14.19 -4.14 5.50
C ILE A 110 14.78 -5.50 5.10
N THR A 111 16.08 -5.57 4.81
CA THR A 111 16.74 -6.84 4.54
C THR A 111 16.64 -7.80 5.73
N ALA A 112 16.84 -7.30 6.93
CA ALA A 112 16.80 -8.12 8.14
C ALA A 112 15.38 -8.59 8.51
N GLU A 113 14.37 -7.72 8.45
CA GLU A 113 13.00 -8.01 8.90
C GLU A 113 12.14 -8.69 7.82
N VAL A 114 12.28 -8.27 6.55
CA VAL A 114 11.47 -8.77 5.43
C VAL A 114 12.16 -9.94 4.72
N GLY A 115 13.49 -9.96 4.74
CA GLY A 115 14.30 -10.86 3.93
C GLY A 115 14.47 -10.39 2.49
N ALA A 116 14.18 -9.12 2.18
CA ALA A 116 14.40 -8.57 0.86
C ALA A 116 15.91 -8.48 0.55
N PRO A 117 16.37 -8.94 -0.65
CA PRO A 117 17.77 -8.80 -1.03
C PRO A 117 18.25 -7.36 -0.90
N SER A 118 19.45 -7.14 -0.33
CA SER A 118 19.97 -5.82 0.06
C SER A 118 19.94 -4.81 -1.09
N ARG A 119 20.26 -5.24 -2.31
CA ARG A 119 20.19 -4.43 -3.52
C ARG A 119 18.76 -3.97 -3.83
N ILE A 120 17.78 -4.87 -3.66
CA ILE A 120 16.35 -4.57 -3.88
C ILE A 120 15.81 -3.70 -2.75
N ALA A 121 16.20 -3.98 -1.49
CA ALA A 121 15.83 -3.18 -0.34
C ALA A 121 16.24 -1.72 -0.52
N LEU A 122 17.49 -1.45 -0.92
CA LEU A 122 17.99 -0.10 -1.13
C LEU A 122 17.35 0.59 -2.35
N ARG A 123 17.46 -0.05 -3.52
CA ARG A 123 17.05 0.61 -4.79
C ARG A 123 15.55 0.71 -4.94
N THR A 124 14.82 -0.33 -4.54
CA THR A 124 13.38 -0.41 -4.79
C THR A 124 12.57 -0.02 -3.55
N HIS A 125 12.75 -0.70 -2.42
CA HIS A 125 11.92 -0.38 -1.24
C HIS A 125 12.18 1.04 -0.73
N VAL A 126 13.45 1.39 -0.50
CA VAL A 126 13.81 2.72 0.02
C VAL A 126 13.75 3.78 -1.08
N GLY A 127 14.30 3.50 -2.26
CA GLY A 127 14.29 4.46 -3.38
C GLY A 127 12.89 4.88 -3.80
N LEU A 128 11.94 3.93 -3.89
CA LEU A 128 10.53 4.25 -4.16
C LEU A 128 9.90 5.03 -3.00
N ALA A 129 10.21 4.69 -1.75
CA ALA A 129 9.67 5.41 -0.59
C ALA A 129 10.10 6.88 -0.60
N VAL A 130 11.39 7.15 -0.86
CA VAL A 130 11.92 8.52 -0.98
C VAL A 130 11.27 9.27 -2.16
N GLY A 131 11.18 8.63 -3.33
CA GLY A 131 10.54 9.22 -4.50
C GLY A 131 9.06 9.54 -4.27
N MET A 132 8.32 8.63 -3.62
CA MET A 132 6.92 8.84 -3.26
C MET A 132 6.75 9.96 -2.24
N ALA A 133 7.65 10.04 -1.24
CA ALA A 133 7.65 11.10 -0.24
C ALA A 133 7.83 12.47 -0.90
N ALA A 134 8.84 12.61 -1.75
CA ALA A 134 9.12 13.84 -2.50
C ALA A 134 7.93 14.24 -3.38
N HIS A 135 7.38 13.29 -4.14
CA HIS A 135 6.22 13.54 -5.00
C HIS A 135 4.98 13.97 -4.20
N CYS A 136 4.71 13.35 -3.05
CA CYS A 136 3.61 13.73 -2.16
C CYS A 136 3.74 15.19 -1.68
N VAL A 137 4.94 15.61 -1.29
CA VAL A 137 5.20 16.99 -0.83
C VAL A 137 4.96 18.00 -1.96
N GLU A 138 5.42 17.72 -3.18
CA GLU A 138 5.19 18.59 -4.34
C GLU A 138 3.71 18.61 -4.78
N THR A 139 3.02 17.47 -4.69
CA THR A 139 1.57 17.39 -4.92
C THR A 139 0.82 18.31 -3.96
N ALA A 140 1.11 18.23 -2.66
CA ALA A 140 0.46 19.07 -1.66
C ALA A 140 0.80 20.57 -1.83
N ALA A 141 2.04 20.89 -2.21
CA ALA A 141 2.48 22.28 -2.43
C ALA A 141 1.76 22.95 -3.61
N SER A 142 1.34 22.17 -4.61
CA SER A 142 0.65 22.65 -5.81
C SER A 142 -0.87 22.44 -5.78
N TYR A 143 -1.41 21.77 -4.75
CA TYR A 143 -2.82 21.44 -4.65
C TYR A 143 -3.70 22.66 -4.37
N THR A 144 -4.88 22.72 -5.01
CA THR A 144 -5.87 23.78 -4.82
C THR A 144 -6.80 23.43 -3.67
N PHE A 145 -6.53 23.97 -2.47
CA PHE A 145 -7.35 23.73 -1.28
C PHE A 145 -8.64 24.56 -1.25
N GLU A 146 -8.71 25.65 -2.01
CA GLU A 146 -9.89 26.51 -2.09
C GLU A 146 -10.27 26.81 -3.54
N GLU A 147 -11.55 26.73 -3.87
CA GLU A 147 -12.07 26.93 -5.22
C GLU A 147 -13.39 27.68 -5.20
N ARG A 148 -13.56 28.67 -6.09
CA ARG A 148 -14.86 29.33 -6.27
C ARG A 148 -15.70 28.61 -7.31
N VAL A 149 -16.91 28.20 -6.90
CA VAL A 149 -17.93 27.61 -7.77
C VAL A 149 -19.17 28.48 -7.73
N GLY A 150 -19.31 29.38 -8.69
CA GLY A 150 -20.35 30.41 -8.66
C GLY A 150 -20.20 31.35 -7.45
N HIS A 151 -21.20 31.43 -6.61
CA HIS A 151 -21.19 32.20 -5.37
C HIS A 151 -20.71 31.41 -4.15
N SER A 152 -20.34 30.15 -4.33
CA SER A 152 -19.84 29.32 -3.24
C SER A 152 -18.31 29.31 -3.21
N LEU A 153 -17.74 29.32 -2.01
CA LEU A 153 -16.35 28.97 -1.78
C LEU A 153 -16.30 27.53 -1.28
N VAL A 154 -15.68 26.66 -2.07
CA VAL A 154 -15.43 25.27 -1.71
C VAL A 154 -14.05 25.18 -1.08
N VAL A 155 -13.97 24.71 0.16
CA VAL A 155 -12.74 24.58 0.93
C VAL A 155 -12.50 23.11 1.24
N ARG A 156 -11.25 22.66 1.12
CA ARG A 156 -10.82 21.31 1.47
C ARG A 156 -9.93 21.40 2.70
N GLU A 157 -10.41 20.83 3.80
CA GLU A 157 -9.80 20.89 5.13
C GLU A 157 -9.33 19.50 5.58
N ALA A 158 -8.36 19.44 6.50
CA ALA A 158 -7.91 18.17 7.08
C ALA A 158 -9.07 17.43 7.75
N ALA A 159 -9.20 16.14 7.52
CA ALA A 159 -10.29 15.32 8.02
C ALA A 159 -10.25 15.09 9.54
N GLY A 160 -9.08 15.17 10.18
CA GLY A 160 -8.93 14.94 11.63
C GLY A 160 -7.74 14.07 11.98
N VAL A 161 -7.95 13.11 12.88
CA VAL A 161 -6.94 12.10 13.26
C VAL A 161 -7.00 10.92 12.30
N ALA A 162 -5.87 10.61 11.66
CA ALA A 162 -5.72 9.51 10.73
C ALA A 162 -5.01 8.31 11.37
N ALA A 163 -5.66 7.16 11.41
CA ALA A 163 -5.04 5.88 11.74
C ALA A 163 -4.47 5.24 10.48
N CYS A 164 -3.13 5.15 10.39
CA CYS A 164 -2.41 4.53 9.29
C CYS A 164 -1.93 3.15 9.71
N VAL A 165 -2.50 2.09 9.14
CA VAL A 165 -2.15 0.69 9.45
C VAL A 165 -1.45 0.08 8.24
N THR A 166 -0.19 -0.33 8.41
CA THR A 166 0.66 -0.76 7.30
C THR A 166 1.11 -2.22 7.43
N PRO A 167 1.27 -2.91 6.29
CA PRO A 167 1.75 -4.29 6.26
C PRO A 167 3.27 -4.37 6.33
N TRP A 168 3.78 -5.59 6.19
CA TRP A 168 5.18 -5.95 6.36
C TRP A 168 5.99 -6.05 5.04
N ASN A 169 5.35 -6.14 3.88
CA ASN A 169 6.00 -6.57 2.64
C ASN A 169 6.89 -5.50 1.97
N THR A 170 6.44 -4.24 1.94
CA THR A 170 7.25 -3.07 1.54
C THR A 170 7.06 -1.97 2.59
N PRO A 171 7.58 -2.20 3.81
CA PRO A 171 7.10 -1.53 5.01
C PRO A 171 7.31 -0.01 4.99
N LEU A 172 8.48 0.47 4.58
CA LEU A 172 8.76 1.91 4.51
C LEU A 172 7.91 2.61 3.44
N LEU A 173 7.82 2.01 2.24
CA LEU A 173 7.08 2.58 1.12
C LEU A 173 5.60 2.77 1.49
N LEU A 174 4.95 1.72 1.99
CA LEU A 174 3.52 1.77 2.35
C LEU A 174 3.24 2.66 3.56
N THR A 175 4.22 2.81 4.46
CA THR A 175 4.12 3.77 5.57
C THR A 175 4.15 5.20 5.05
N VAL A 176 5.11 5.54 4.21
CA VAL A 176 5.24 6.87 3.59
C VAL A 176 4.01 7.21 2.75
N GLN A 177 3.54 6.26 1.95
CA GLN A 177 2.38 6.41 1.06
C GLN A 177 1.07 6.75 1.80
N LYS A 178 0.95 6.39 3.08
CA LYS A 178 -0.20 6.72 3.92
C LYS A 178 0.03 7.94 4.80
N MET A 179 1.17 7.99 5.49
CA MET A 179 1.41 9.02 6.49
C MET A 179 1.66 10.39 5.86
N LEU A 180 2.45 10.48 4.78
CA LEU A 180 2.81 11.79 4.22
C LEU A 180 1.60 12.52 3.61
N PRO A 181 0.69 11.88 2.85
CA PRO A 181 -0.51 12.56 2.38
C PRO A 181 -1.42 13.02 3.54
N ALA A 182 -1.56 12.21 4.60
CA ALA A 182 -2.31 12.59 5.79
C ALA A 182 -1.70 13.82 6.48
N LEU A 183 -0.39 13.84 6.69
CA LEU A 183 0.33 14.96 7.27
C LEU A 183 0.26 16.21 6.38
N ALA A 184 0.43 16.05 5.06
CA ALA A 184 0.36 17.13 4.09
C ALA A 184 -1.05 17.74 4.01
N ALA A 185 -2.09 16.93 4.14
CA ALA A 185 -3.48 17.40 4.27
C ALA A 185 -3.71 18.21 5.54
N GLY A 186 -2.90 18.00 6.60
CA GLY A 186 -3.03 18.63 7.90
C GLY A 186 -3.64 17.73 8.97
N CYS A 187 -3.79 16.43 8.71
CA CYS A 187 -4.19 15.43 9.70
C CYS A 187 -3.05 15.15 10.69
N ALA A 188 -3.40 14.88 11.96
CA ALA A 188 -2.48 14.23 12.88
C ALA A 188 -2.57 12.70 12.70
N VAL A 189 -1.45 11.99 12.86
CA VAL A 189 -1.33 10.59 12.46
C VAL A 189 -1.00 9.69 13.65
N VAL A 190 -1.70 8.56 13.73
CA VAL A 190 -1.29 7.41 14.54
C VAL A 190 -0.96 6.25 13.61
N HIS A 191 0.31 5.89 13.53
CA HIS A 191 0.80 4.80 12.70
C HIS A 191 0.90 3.50 13.49
N LYS A 192 0.33 2.43 12.93
CA LYS A 192 0.53 1.06 13.41
C LYS A 192 1.26 0.27 12.33
N PRO A 193 2.57 0.04 12.43
CA PRO A 193 3.29 -0.87 11.55
C PRO A 193 2.88 -2.33 11.81
N SER A 194 3.21 -3.21 10.87
CA SER A 194 3.12 -4.64 11.13
C SER A 194 4.06 -5.05 12.27
N GLU A 195 3.59 -5.95 13.11
CA GLU A 195 4.39 -6.57 14.17
C GLU A 195 5.53 -7.44 13.65
N LEU A 196 5.48 -7.85 12.39
CA LEU A 196 6.56 -8.63 11.75
C LEU A 196 7.76 -7.77 11.37
N THR A 197 7.54 -6.49 11.07
CA THR A 197 8.58 -5.58 10.58
C THR A 197 8.46 -4.20 11.25
N PRO A 198 8.58 -4.07 12.58
CA PRO A 198 8.36 -2.80 13.27
C PRO A 198 9.61 -1.92 13.37
N LEU A 199 10.83 -2.44 13.10
CA LEU A 199 12.07 -1.71 13.39
C LEU A 199 12.28 -0.52 12.45
N HIS A 200 11.87 -0.62 11.17
CA HIS A 200 11.89 0.52 10.25
C HIS A 200 11.04 1.70 10.77
N ALA A 201 9.91 1.43 11.45
CA ALA A 201 9.06 2.46 12.02
C ALA A 201 9.73 3.21 13.18
N ARG A 202 10.58 2.51 13.95
CA ARG A 202 11.39 3.16 15.00
C ARG A 202 12.38 4.16 14.38
N LEU A 203 13.11 3.75 13.34
CA LEU A 203 14.01 4.65 12.62
C LEU A 203 13.25 5.82 11.98
N LEU A 204 12.05 5.57 11.47
CA LEU A 204 11.20 6.62 10.90
C LEU A 204 10.74 7.62 11.96
N ALA A 205 10.48 7.18 13.22
CA ALA A 205 10.20 8.10 14.33
C ALA A 205 11.39 9.04 14.64
N GLU A 206 12.63 8.53 14.55
CA GLU A 206 13.84 9.38 14.66
C GLU A 206 13.87 10.44 13.54
N VAL A 207 13.56 10.05 12.30
CA VAL A 207 13.50 10.98 11.15
C VAL A 207 12.44 12.07 11.37
N PHE A 208 11.25 11.73 11.88
CA PHE A 208 10.21 12.72 12.18
C PHE A 208 10.61 13.66 13.32
N ALA A 209 11.33 13.15 14.35
CA ALA A 209 11.86 13.97 15.42
C ALA A 209 12.90 14.98 14.93
N GLU A 210 13.83 14.54 14.04
CA GLU A 210 14.84 15.41 13.44
C GLU A 210 14.25 16.46 12.50
N ALA A 211 13.06 16.22 11.93
CA ALA A 211 12.37 17.15 11.06
C ALA A 211 11.60 18.25 11.80
N ASP A 212 11.63 18.27 13.14
CA ASP A 212 10.97 19.24 14.02
C ASP A 212 9.44 19.32 13.85
N LEU A 213 8.76 18.20 13.55
CA LEU A 213 7.31 18.17 13.55
C LEU A 213 6.78 18.43 14.98
N PRO A 214 5.68 19.19 15.15
CA PRO A 214 5.13 19.46 16.47
C PRO A 214 4.81 18.15 17.23
N PRO A 215 5.09 18.09 18.55
CA PRO A 215 4.78 16.91 19.36
C PRO A 215 3.32 16.47 19.21
N GLY A 216 3.08 15.17 19.05
CA GLY A 216 1.74 14.61 18.87
C GLY A 216 1.21 14.57 17.44
N VAL A 217 1.79 15.32 16.50
CA VAL A 217 1.38 15.26 15.07
C VAL A 217 1.65 13.88 14.48
N VAL A 218 2.72 13.22 14.91
CA VAL A 218 3.06 11.84 14.55
C VAL A 218 3.20 10.99 15.79
N ASN A 219 2.45 9.87 15.82
CA ASN A 219 2.54 8.86 16.87
C ASN A 219 2.70 7.50 16.20
N MET A 220 3.48 6.59 16.79
CA MET A 220 3.71 5.24 16.28
C MET A 220 3.59 4.22 17.42
N VAL A 221 2.72 3.24 17.21
CA VAL A 221 2.41 2.21 18.20
C VAL A 221 2.51 0.81 17.59
N VAL A 222 3.32 -0.04 18.21
CA VAL A 222 3.55 -1.42 17.77
C VAL A 222 2.70 -2.37 18.60
N GLY A 223 1.99 -3.28 17.96
CA GLY A 223 1.15 -4.28 18.58
C GLY A 223 0.43 -5.12 17.55
N THR A 224 -0.32 -6.12 17.98
CA THR A 224 -1.08 -7.00 17.09
C THR A 224 -2.29 -6.29 16.47
N GLY A 225 -2.72 -6.79 15.30
CA GLY A 225 -3.91 -6.25 14.62
C GLY A 225 -5.18 -6.43 15.45
N ASP A 226 -5.34 -7.59 16.08
CA ASP A 226 -6.58 -7.95 16.80
C ASP A 226 -6.76 -7.19 18.12
N THR A 227 -5.68 -6.74 18.76
CA THR A 227 -5.75 -5.98 20.03
C THR A 227 -5.57 -4.49 19.79
N LEU A 228 -4.34 -4.05 19.53
CA LEU A 228 -4.01 -2.64 19.35
C LEU A 228 -4.64 -2.06 18.08
N GLY A 229 -4.60 -2.81 16.97
CA GLY A 229 -5.18 -2.38 15.70
C GLY A 229 -6.70 -2.20 15.80
N ALA A 230 -7.41 -3.13 16.43
CA ALA A 230 -8.85 -3.04 16.64
C ALA A 230 -9.21 -1.83 17.53
N ALA A 231 -8.48 -1.62 18.64
CA ALA A 231 -8.67 -0.48 19.52
C ALA A 231 -8.44 0.86 18.80
N LEU A 232 -7.39 0.92 17.97
CA LEU A 232 -7.07 2.12 17.17
C LEU A 232 -8.20 2.44 16.16
N VAL A 233 -8.64 1.44 15.40
CA VAL A 233 -9.67 1.62 14.37
C VAL A 233 -11.02 2.00 14.95
N SER A 234 -11.42 1.41 16.08
CA SER A 234 -12.70 1.71 16.74
C SER A 234 -12.67 2.96 17.64
N HIS A 235 -11.50 3.57 17.84
CA HIS A 235 -11.37 4.70 18.77
C HIS A 235 -12.21 5.92 18.34
N PRO A 236 -13.02 6.52 19.23
CA PRO A 236 -13.99 7.58 18.85
C PRO A 236 -13.36 8.86 18.31
N LEU A 237 -12.09 9.14 18.65
CA LEU A 237 -11.35 10.33 18.16
C LEU A 237 -10.57 10.07 16.86
N VAL A 238 -10.70 8.91 16.25
CA VAL A 238 -10.14 8.62 14.91
C VAL A 238 -11.20 8.93 13.86
N ASP A 239 -10.87 9.77 12.91
CA ASP A 239 -11.76 10.21 11.84
C ASP A 239 -11.56 9.42 10.54
N VAL A 240 -10.31 9.13 10.22
CA VAL A 240 -9.90 8.42 9.00
C VAL A 240 -9.09 7.19 9.33
N VAL A 241 -9.38 6.07 8.67
CA VAL A 241 -8.57 4.84 8.73
C VAL A 241 -8.04 4.52 7.34
N SER A 242 -6.72 4.43 7.21
CA SER A 242 -6.07 3.97 5.99
C SER A 242 -5.32 2.67 6.27
N LEU A 243 -5.79 1.56 5.68
CA LEU A 243 -5.22 0.23 5.85
C LEU A 243 -4.68 -0.32 4.52
N THR A 244 -3.45 -0.82 4.53
CA THR A 244 -3.00 -1.82 3.54
C THR A 244 -2.86 -3.18 4.23
N GLY A 245 -3.44 -4.23 3.64
CA GLY A 245 -3.40 -5.56 4.24
C GLY A 245 -4.21 -6.62 3.49
N SER A 246 -4.54 -7.71 4.18
CA SER A 246 -5.37 -8.77 3.59
C SER A 246 -6.85 -8.35 3.47
N THR A 247 -7.57 -8.96 2.52
CA THR A 247 -9.03 -8.78 2.39
C THR A 247 -9.77 -9.08 3.71
N ARG A 248 -9.29 -10.06 4.51
CA ARG A 248 -9.84 -10.36 5.84
C ARG A 248 -9.68 -9.16 6.78
N ALA A 249 -8.50 -8.58 6.85
CA ALA A 249 -8.24 -7.40 7.67
C ALA A 249 -9.08 -6.19 7.22
N GLY A 250 -9.20 -5.97 5.90
CA GLY A 250 -10.03 -4.91 5.34
C GLY A 250 -11.50 -5.02 5.75
N ARG A 251 -12.07 -6.24 5.74
CA ARG A 251 -13.45 -6.48 6.22
C ARG A 251 -13.60 -6.20 7.72
N GLN A 252 -12.62 -6.60 8.54
CA GLN A 252 -12.63 -6.33 9.98
C GLN A 252 -12.56 -4.82 10.25
N VAL A 253 -11.67 -4.10 9.58
CA VAL A 253 -11.52 -2.64 9.71
C VAL A 253 -12.80 -1.92 9.28
N SER A 254 -13.43 -2.34 8.16
CA SER A 254 -14.69 -1.76 7.72
C SER A 254 -15.81 -1.96 8.75
N ALA A 255 -15.89 -3.13 9.35
CA ALA A 255 -16.89 -3.41 10.40
C ALA A 255 -16.64 -2.58 11.67
N LEU A 256 -15.38 -2.50 12.13
CA LEU A 256 -15.01 -1.72 13.32
C LEU A 256 -15.18 -0.21 13.14
N GLY A 257 -15.00 0.31 11.93
CA GLY A 257 -15.15 1.74 11.64
C GLY A 257 -16.61 2.17 11.40
N ALA A 258 -17.52 1.22 11.20
CA ALA A 258 -18.92 1.51 10.81
C ALA A 258 -19.69 2.28 11.89
N ASP A 259 -19.55 1.93 13.16
CA ASP A 259 -20.26 2.58 14.26
C ASP A 259 -19.89 4.07 14.40
N GLY A 260 -18.65 4.43 14.08
CA GLY A 260 -18.18 5.81 14.09
C GLY A 260 -18.37 6.55 12.76
N VAL A 261 -18.99 5.91 11.75
CA VAL A 261 -19.13 6.45 10.37
C VAL A 261 -17.79 6.98 9.83
N LYS A 262 -16.71 6.28 10.16
CA LYS A 262 -15.35 6.70 9.81
C LYS A 262 -15.11 6.64 8.31
N ARG A 263 -14.31 7.55 7.80
CA ARG A 263 -13.75 7.44 6.45
C ARG A 263 -12.73 6.32 6.41
N ILE A 264 -12.90 5.35 5.50
CA ILE A 264 -12.07 4.15 5.42
C ILE A 264 -11.47 4.04 4.01
N HIS A 265 -10.14 3.98 3.96
CA HIS A 265 -9.35 3.67 2.78
C HIS A 265 -8.71 2.30 2.93
N LEU A 266 -8.87 1.45 1.94
CA LEU A 266 -8.39 0.07 1.96
C LEU A 266 -7.59 -0.22 0.69
N GLU A 267 -6.35 -0.65 0.88
CA GLU A 267 -5.53 -1.27 -0.15
C GLU A 267 -5.31 -2.73 0.22
N LEU A 268 -5.87 -3.64 -0.56
CA LEU A 268 -5.95 -5.06 -0.21
C LEU A 268 -5.29 -5.92 -1.29
N GLY A 269 -5.41 -7.24 -1.15
CA GLY A 269 -4.78 -8.19 -2.05
C GLY A 269 -5.25 -8.14 -3.49
N GLY A 270 -4.52 -8.82 -4.35
CA GLY A 270 -4.79 -8.96 -5.77
C GLY A 270 -4.58 -10.40 -6.27
N LYS A 271 -5.21 -10.72 -7.42
CA LYS A 271 -4.89 -11.89 -8.23
C LYS A 271 -4.70 -11.43 -9.66
N ASN A 272 -3.63 -10.67 -9.88
CA ASN A 272 -3.40 -9.89 -11.07
C ASN A 272 -3.01 -10.76 -12.26
N ALA A 273 -3.42 -10.32 -13.45
CA ALA A 273 -3.18 -11.02 -14.70
C ALA A 273 -2.27 -10.21 -15.63
N SER A 274 -1.29 -10.88 -16.22
CA SER A 274 -0.58 -10.43 -17.41
C SER A 274 -1.19 -11.13 -18.62
N LEU A 275 -1.86 -10.37 -19.47
CA LEU A 275 -2.52 -10.86 -20.69
C LEU A 275 -1.63 -10.60 -21.91
N VAL A 276 -1.18 -11.67 -22.54
CA VAL A 276 -0.37 -11.61 -23.77
C VAL A 276 -1.29 -11.93 -24.95
N LEU A 277 -1.50 -10.93 -25.82
CA LEU A 277 -2.30 -11.12 -27.03
C LEU A 277 -1.51 -11.90 -28.10
N ASP A 278 -2.20 -12.40 -29.11
CA ASP A 278 -1.66 -13.28 -30.15
C ASP A 278 -0.57 -12.64 -31.02
N ASP A 279 -0.61 -11.30 -31.15
CA ASP A 279 0.37 -10.49 -31.88
C ASP A 279 1.54 -9.98 -31.04
N ALA A 280 1.54 -10.23 -29.73
CA ALA A 280 2.56 -9.71 -28.82
C ALA A 280 3.92 -10.43 -28.96
N ASP A 281 4.99 -9.71 -28.57
CA ASP A 281 6.31 -10.30 -28.32
C ASP A 281 6.24 -11.18 -27.07
N LEU A 282 5.97 -12.47 -27.25
CA LEU A 282 5.82 -13.41 -26.15
C LEU A 282 7.06 -13.53 -25.27
N PRO A 283 8.30 -13.63 -25.79
CA PRO A 283 9.50 -13.66 -24.97
C PRO A 283 9.63 -12.46 -24.04
N ALA A 284 9.44 -11.25 -24.55
CA ALA A 284 9.51 -10.01 -23.75
C ALA A 284 8.39 -9.95 -22.69
N ALA A 285 7.16 -10.29 -23.06
CA ALA A 285 6.01 -10.30 -22.16
C ALA A 285 6.16 -11.33 -21.03
N VAL A 286 6.67 -12.52 -21.35
CA VAL A 286 6.94 -13.59 -20.34
C VAL A 286 8.05 -13.18 -19.40
N ALA A 287 9.17 -12.64 -19.90
CA ALA A 287 10.28 -12.19 -19.06
C ALA A 287 9.80 -11.12 -18.06
N ALA A 288 9.12 -10.08 -18.52
CA ALA A 288 8.57 -9.05 -17.64
C ALA A 288 7.53 -9.60 -16.65
N THR A 289 6.73 -10.59 -17.07
CA THR A 289 5.77 -11.24 -16.16
C THR A 289 6.47 -12.02 -15.06
N VAL A 290 7.56 -12.74 -15.38
CA VAL A 290 8.35 -13.48 -14.40
C VAL A 290 9.02 -12.51 -13.42
N ASP A 291 9.63 -11.41 -13.91
CA ASP A 291 10.24 -10.39 -13.06
C ASP A 291 9.21 -9.83 -12.05
N GLN A 292 8.01 -9.48 -12.52
CA GLN A 292 6.94 -8.95 -11.67
C GLN A 292 6.34 -10.01 -10.73
N ALA A 293 6.28 -11.27 -11.17
CA ALA A 293 5.81 -12.38 -10.35
C ALA A 293 6.79 -12.76 -9.23
N LEU A 294 8.09 -12.55 -9.43
CA LEU A 294 9.14 -12.88 -8.48
C LEU A 294 9.61 -11.68 -7.64
N PHE A 295 9.22 -10.46 -8.01
CA PHE A 295 9.57 -9.26 -7.24
C PHE A 295 9.23 -9.45 -5.75
N ASN A 296 10.19 -9.11 -4.87
CA ASN A 296 10.11 -9.30 -3.41
C ASN A 296 9.71 -10.75 -3.02
N THR A 297 10.22 -11.75 -3.76
CA THR A 297 9.88 -13.17 -3.61
C THR A 297 8.36 -13.43 -3.76
N GLY A 298 7.69 -12.66 -4.65
CA GLY A 298 6.24 -12.72 -4.87
C GLY A 298 5.39 -12.13 -3.76
N GLN A 299 5.99 -11.46 -2.78
CA GLN A 299 5.31 -10.88 -1.62
C GLN A 299 4.86 -9.43 -1.90
N THR A 300 4.15 -9.23 -2.99
CA THR A 300 3.59 -7.93 -3.37
C THR A 300 2.15 -8.06 -3.87
N CYS A 301 1.31 -7.09 -3.49
CA CYS A 301 -0.07 -7.01 -3.98
C CYS A 301 -0.15 -6.77 -5.49
N LEU A 302 0.90 -6.19 -6.11
CA LEU A 302 1.02 -5.93 -7.55
C LEU A 302 1.52 -7.13 -8.35
N GLN A 303 1.82 -8.27 -7.74
CA GLN A 303 2.34 -9.47 -8.41
C GLN A 303 1.46 -9.89 -9.59
N TRP A 304 2.02 -10.06 -10.79
CA TRP A 304 1.34 -10.69 -11.92
C TRP A 304 1.41 -12.22 -11.78
N SER A 305 0.60 -12.76 -10.89
CA SER A 305 0.62 -14.19 -10.55
C SER A 305 -0.15 -15.08 -11.53
N ARG A 306 -0.84 -14.50 -12.52
CA ARG A 306 -1.51 -15.19 -13.62
C ARG A 306 -0.96 -14.69 -14.95
N LEU A 307 -0.42 -15.60 -15.78
CA LEU A 307 0.00 -15.34 -17.16
C LEU A 307 -1.03 -15.96 -18.10
N LEU A 308 -1.74 -15.14 -18.86
CA LEU A 308 -2.71 -15.58 -19.85
C LEU A 308 -2.11 -15.50 -21.25
N VAL A 309 -2.14 -16.61 -21.99
CA VAL A 309 -1.56 -16.72 -23.33
C VAL A 309 -2.50 -17.45 -24.28
N PRO A 310 -2.42 -17.22 -25.61
CA PRO A 310 -3.12 -18.06 -26.59
C PRO A 310 -2.80 -19.54 -26.35
N ARG A 311 -3.81 -20.41 -26.49
CA ARG A 311 -3.68 -21.85 -26.20
C ARG A 311 -2.54 -22.52 -26.96
N ASP A 312 -2.38 -22.20 -28.22
CA ASP A 312 -1.37 -22.74 -29.11
C ASP A 312 0.05 -22.26 -28.77
N ARG A 313 0.19 -21.21 -27.96
CA ARG A 313 1.49 -20.68 -27.49
C ARG A 313 1.81 -21.01 -26.03
N GLN A 314 0.95 -21.78 -25.34
CA GLN A 314 1.12 -22.04 -23.91
C GLN A 314 2.43 -22.76 -23.59
N ASP A 315 2.77 -23.84 -24.33
CA ASP A 315 3.98 -24.61 -24.04
C ASP A 315 5.26 -23.77 -24.28
N GLU A 316 5.26 -22.88 -25.28
CA GLU A 316 6.33 -21.91 -25.51
C GLU A 316 6.45 -20.95 -24.32
N ALA A 317 5.33 -20.39 -23.85
CA ALA A 317 5.30 -19.47 -22.72
C ALA A 317 5.79 -20.13 -21.42
N VAL A 318 5.38 -21.38 -21.18
CA VAL A 318 5.82 -22.16 -20.00
C VAL A 318 7.33 -22.41 -20.04
N GLU A 319 7.90 -22.78 -21.20
CA GLU A 319 9.32 -23.01 -21.35
C GLU A 319 10.13 -21.70 -21.18
N LEU A 320 9.63 -20.57 -21.70
CA LEU A 320 10.21 -19.25 -21.50
C LEU A 320 10.21 -18.86 -20.00
N ALA A 321 9.07 -19.05 -19.33
CA ALA A 321 8.94 -18.75 -17.90
C ALA A 321 9.87 -19.63 -17.05
N ARG A 322 9.99 -20.93 -17.36
CA ARG A 322 10.91 -21.85 -16.69
C ARG A 322 12.36 -21.37 -16.83
N ARG A 323 12.81 -21.06 -18.05
CA ARG A 323 14.18 -20.56 -18.30
C ARG A 323 14.44 -19.23 -17.61
N ALA A 324 13.47 -18.32 -17.61
CA ALA A 324 13.60 -17.06 -16.90
C ALA A 324 13.77 -17.29 -15.39
N MET A 325 12.98 -18.19 -14.78
CA MET A 325 13.09 -18.51 -13.35
C MET A 325 14.39 -19.22 -12.97
N ASP A 326 14.95 -20.06 -13.88
CA ASP A 326 16.26 -20.70 -13.68
C ASP A 326 17.40 -19.68 -13.52
N GLY A 327 17.24 -18.47 -14.03
CA GLY A 327 18.22 -17.38 -13.92
C GLY A 327 18.24 -16.68 -12.57
N TYR A 328 17.26 -16.92 -11.68
CA TYR A 328 17.16 -16.25 -10.37
C TYR A 328 17.92 -17.02 -9.29
N VAL A 329 18.78 -16.32 -8.56
CA VAL A 329 19.53 -16.85 -7.42
C VAL A 329 18.70 -16.67 -6.13
N THR A 330 18.28 -17.79 -5.52
CA THR A 330 17.65 -17.79 -4.19
C THR A 330 18.71 -18.03 -3.12
N GLY A 331 18.81 -17.12 -2.12
CA GLY A 331 19.88 -17.22 -1.12
C GLY A 331 19.78 -16.22 0.01
N ASP A 332 20.87 -16.06 0.77
CA ASP A 332 20.98 -15.06 1.83
C ASP A 332 20.69 -13.65 1.26
N PRO A 333 19.71 -12.92 1.79
CA PRO A 333 19.38 -11.58 1.28
C PRO A 333 20.49 -10.54 1.45
N ARG A 334 21.52 -10.84 2.25
CA ARG A 334 22.70 -9.99 2.44
C ARG A 334 23.75 -10.19 1.35
N ASP A 335 23.71 -11.33 0.64
CA ASP A 335 24.59 -11.58 -0.49
C ASP A 335 24.13 -10.73 -1.70
N PRO A 336 25.02 -9.89 -2.27
CA PRO A 336 24.68 -9.05 -3.43
C PRO A 336 24.31 -9.86 -4.69
N ALA A 337 24.67 -11.14 -4.78
CA ALA A 337 24.29 -12.04 -5.86
C ALA A 337 22.88 -12.61 -5.72
N THR A 338 22.23 -12.45 -4.56
CA THR A 338 20.90 -12.97 -4.31
C THR A 338 19.83 -12.10 -5.00
N ASP A 339 18.94 -12.74 -5.74
CA ASP A 339 17.76 -12.13 -6.35
C ASP A 339 16.47 -12.36 -5.54
N LEU A 340 16.37 -13.54 -4.90
CA LEU A 340 15.20 -13.95 -4.11
C LEU A 340 15.61 -14.31 -2.69
N GLY A 341 15.10 -13.57 -1.74
CA GLY A 341 15.23 -13.87 -0.32
C GLY A 341 14.16 -14.85 0.18
N PRO A 342 14.08 -15.05 1.52
CA PRO A 342 13.04 -15.86 2.14
C PRO A 342 11.66 -15.19 2.12
N LEU A 343 10.63 -15.94 2.45
CA LEU A 343 9.35 -15.39 2.87
C LEU A 343 9.47 -14.83 4.30
N VAL A 344 8.65 -13.83 4.62
CA VAL A 344 8.80 -13.05 5.88
C VAL A 344 8.65 -13.84 7.17
N SER A 345 7.97 -14.99 7.15
CA SER A 345 7.64 -15.73 8.40
C SER A 345 7.34 -17.20 8.16
N ALA A 346 7.38 -17.98 9.24
CA ALA A 346 6.94 -19.39 9.23
C ALA A 346 5.50 -19.56 8.73
N ALA A 347 4.60 -18.65 9.10
CA ALA A 347 3.20 -18.70 8.66
C ALA A 347 3.08 -18.46 7.15
N ALA A 348 3.84 -17.50 6.59
CA ALA A 348 3.91 -17.27 5.15
C ALA A 348 4.49 -18.49 4.40
N TYR A 349 5.57 -19.07 4.93
CA TYR A 349 6.18 -20.29 4.38
C TYR A 349 5.21 -21.46 4.34
N ALA A 350 4.52 -21.72 5.44
CA ALA A 350 3.51 -22.80 5.52
C ALA A 350 2.36 -22.57 4.54
N ARG A 351 1.85 -21.34 4.46
CA ARG A 351 0.77 -20.94 3.56
C ARG A 351 1.15 -21.13 2.09
N VAL A 352 2.29 -20.59 1.65
CA VAL A 352 2.75 -20.74 0.27
C VAL A 352 2.99 -22.21 -0.08
N GLY A 353 3.62 -22.96 0.83
CA GLY A 353 3.81 -24.40 0.67
C GLY A 353 2.50 -25.17 0.51
N GLU A 354 1.44 -24.77 1.21
CA GLU A 354 0.11 -25.37 1.04
C GLU A 354 -0.48 -25.07 -0.33
N TYR A 355 -0.41 -23.84 -0.81
CA TYR A 355 -0.88 -23.50 -2.17
C TYR A 355 -0.11 -24.26 -3.25
N VAL A 356 1.20 -24.42 -3.11
CA VAL A 356 2.02 -25.17 -4.06
C VAL A 356 1.61 -26.67 -4.07
N ARG A 357 1.35 -27.26 -2.90
CA ARG A 357 0.85 -28.65 -2.83
C ARG A 357 -0.54 -28.78 -3.44
N ARG A 358 -1.44 -27.86 -3.14
CA ARG A 358 -2.80 -27.85 -3.72
C ARG A 358 -2.77 -27.69 -5.22
N GLY A 359 -1.95 -26.78 -5.75
CA GLY A 359 -1.76 -26.62 -7.17
C GLY A 359 -1.29 -27.89 -7.89
N ALA A 360 -0.43 -28.68 -7.23
CA ALA A 360 0.05 -29.95 -7.77
C ALA A 360 -0.98 -31.09 -7.71
N THR A 361 -2.04 -30.97 -6.91
CA THR A 361 -3.01 -32.06 -6.65
C THR A 361 -4.45 -31.72 -7.04
N GLU A 362 -4.81 -30.45 -7.10
CA GLU A 362 -6.16 -29.96 -7.40
C GLU A 362 -6.24 -29.37 -8.80
N GLY A 363 -7.35 -29.58 -9.50
CA GLY A 363 -7.71 -28.86 -10.73
C GLY A 363 -6.93 -29.20 -11.98
N GLY A 364 -6.13 -30.26 -12.01
CA GLY A 364 -5.45 -30.77 -13.21
C GLY A 364 -4.28 -29.90 -13.70
N ALA A 365 -3.83 -28.90 -12.92
CA ALA A 365 -2.68 -28.09 -13.24
C ALA A 365 -1.38 -28.92 -13.29
N ARG A 366 -0.56 -28.66 -14.30
CA ARG A 366 0.74 -29.32 -14.48
C ARG A 366 1.84 -28.50 -13.82
N LEU A 367 2.52 -29.09 -12.82
CA LEU A 367 3.72 -28.48 -12.24
C LEU A 367 4.84 -28.48 -13.29
N ALA A 368 5.21 -27.31 -13.78
CA ALA A 368 6.19 -27.15 -14.84
C ALA A 368 7.60 -26.77 -14.33
N HIS A 369 7.68 -26.13 -13.16
CA HIS A 369 8.94 -25.72 -12.54
C HIS A 369 8.79 -25.60 -11.02
N GLY A 370 9.88 -25.80 -10.27
CA GLY A 370 9.94 -25.61 -8.82
C GLY A 370 9.20 -26.70 -8.04
N GLY A 371 8.10 -26.33 -7.36
CA GLY A 371 7.32 -27.25 -6.54
C GLY A 371 7.59 -27.10 -5.04
N PRO A 372 7.01 -28.00 -4.20
CA PRO A 372 7.05 -27.86 -2.74
C PRO A 372 8.48 -28.03 -2.18
N GLY A 373 8.72 -27.37 -1.04
CA GLY A 373 9.97 -27.47 -0.28
C GLY A 373 10.93 -26.31 -0.51
N ARG A 374 12.05 -26.35 0.21
CA ARG A 374 13.13 -25.38 0.10
C ARG A 374 13.98 -25.61 -1.17
N PRO A 375 14.66 -24.58 -1.71
CA PRO A 375 15.74 -24.76 -2.68
C PRO A 375 16.85 -25.65 -2.13
N GLU A 376 17.60 -26.32 -3.02
CA GLU A 376 18.71 -27.17 -2.63
C GLU A 376 19.79 -26.35 -1.90
N GLY A 377 20.38 -26.92 -0.84
CA GLY A 377 21.41 -26.28 -0.03
C GLY A 377 20.88 -25.33 1.07
N LEU A 378 19.62 -24.90 1.03
CA LEU A 378 19.03 -24.01 2.03
C LEU A 378 18.25 -24.84 3.09
N THR A 379 18.88 -25.10 4.24
CA THR A 379 18.30 -25.92 5.31
C THR A 379 17.57 -25.11 6.38
N THR A 380 17.91 -23.82 6.51
CA THR A 380 17.33 -22.86 7.47
C THR A 380 16.73 -21.69 6.70
N GLY A 381 15.83 -20.92 7.31
CA GLY A 381 15.12 -19.82 6.71
C GLY A 381 13.84 -20.22 5.97
N TYR A 382 12.99 -19.24 5.71
CA TYR A 382 11.66 -19.48 5.11
C TYR A 382 11.70 -19.45 3.58
N TYR A 383 12.71 -20.09 2.99
CA TYR A 383 12.94 -20.13 1.55
C TYR A 383 11.99 -21.09 0.83
N VAL A 384 11.46 -20.66 -0.31
CA VAL A 384 10.60 -21.45 -1.18
C VAL A 384 11.14 -21.44 -2.61
N ARG A 385 10.85 -22.49 -3.37
CA ARG A 385 11.23 -22.56 -4.79
C ARG A 385 10.31 -21.67 -5.63
N PRO A 386 10.84 -20.84 -6.54
CA PRO A 386 10.03 -20.25 -7.61
C PRO A 386 9.30 -21.36 -8.36
N THR A 387 7.99 -21.19 -8.55
CA THR A 387 7.13 -22.28 -9.04
C THR A 387 6.25 -21.82 -10.19
N VAL A 388 6.20 -22.62 -11.27
CA VAL A 388 5.31 -22.44 -12.41
C VAL A 388 4.32 -23.60 -12.48
N PHE A 389 3.03 -23.24 -12.55
CA PHE A 389 1.97 -24.16 -12.94
C PHE A 389 1.47 -23.83 -14.33
N ALA A 390 1.34 -24.84 -15.18
CA ALA A 390 0.72 -24.77 -16.51
C ALA A 390 -0.67 -25.40 -16.49
N ASP A 391 -1.45 -25.15 -17.52
CA ASP A 391 -2.81 -25.70 -17.69
C ASP A 391 -3.73 -25.38 -16.49
N VAL A 392 -3.53 -24.19 -15.89
CA VAL A 392 -4.27 -23.82 -14.68
C VAL A 392 -5.71 -23.47 -15.02
N ASP A 393 -6.66 -24.21 -14.42
CA ASP A 393 -8.06 -23.83 -14.48
C ASP A 393 -8.28 -22.47 -13.80
N PRO A 394 -8.85 -21.48 -14.51
CA PRO A 394 -9.15 -20.18 -13.95
C PRO A 394 -10.02 -20.20 -12.69
N LEU A 395 -10.80 -21.26 -12.47
CA LEU A 395 -11.67 -21.43 -11.29
C LEU A 395 -11.02 -22.21 -10.15
N SER A 396 -9.83 -22.77 -10.36
CA SER A 396 -9.09 -23.49 -9.32
C SER A 396 -8.67 -22.57 -8.16
N THR A 397 -8.32 -23.16 -7.02
CA THR A 397 -7.82 -22.42 -5.85
C THR A 397 -6.62 -21.54 -6.21
N ILE A 398 -5.62 -22.08 -6.92
CA ILE A 398 -4.42 -21.32 -7.32
C ILE A 398 -4.72 -20.30 -8.42
N GLY A 399 -5.79 -20.46 -9.18
CA GLY A 399 -6.28 -19.51 -10.18
C GLY A 399 -7.02 -18.32 -9.59
N GLN A 400 -7.69 -18.50 -8.44
CA GLN A 400 -8.58 -17.52 -7.82
C GLN A 400 -8.00 -16.81 -6.60
N GLU A 401 -7.17 -17.49 -5.80
CA GLU A 401 -6.72 -16.95 -4.52
C GLU A 401 -5.32 -16.33 -4.59
N GLU A 402 -5.09 -15.29 -3.81
CA GLU A 402 -3.80 -14.65 -3.64
C GLU A 402 -2.86 -15.55 -2.83
N ILE A 403 -1.78 -16.02 -3.44
CA ILE A 403 -0.77 -16.90 -2.82
C ILE A 403 0.19 -16.09 -1.97
N PHE A 404 0.65 -14.95 -2.48
CA PHE A 404 1.63 -14.04 -1.85
C PHE A 404 3.00 -14.71 -1.66
N GLY A 405 3.49 -15.32 -2.73
CA GLY A 405 4.78 -16.01 -2.84
C GLY A 405 5.17 -16.19 -4.31
N PRO A 406 6.35 -16.75 -4.62
CA PRO A 406 6.92 -16.80 -5.97
C PRO A 406 6.26 -17.91 -6.82
N VAL A 407 4.97 -17.78 -7.10
CA VAL A 407 4.17 -18.76 -7.85
C VAL A 407 3.49 -18.08 -9.02
N LEU A 408 3.73 -18.60 -10.23
CA LEU A 408 3.13 -18.16 -11.49
C LEU A 408 2.18 -19.24 -12.02
N CYS A 409 0.96 -18.84 -12.35
CA CYS A 409 -0.08 -19.68 -12.94
C CYS A 409 -0.25 -19.33 -14.42
N VAL A 410 0.13 -20.22 -15.34
CA VAL A 410 -0.06 -20.06 -16.78
C VAL A 410 -1.42 -20.62 -17.17
N MET A 411 -2.24 -19.80 -17.84
CA MET A 411 -3.63 -20.09 -18.20
C MET A 411 -3.82 -19.88 -19.70
N PRO A 412 -4.18 -20.91 -20.46
CA PRO A 412 -4.47 -20.75 -21.87
C PRO A 412 -5.85 -20.11 -22.10
N TYR A 413 -5.98 -19.37 -23.18
CA TYR A 413 -7.27 -18.88 -23.66
C TYR A 413 -7.43 -19.14 -25.18
N ASP A 414 -8.69 -19.20 -25.64
CA ASP A 414 -9.03 -19.50 -27.03
C ASP A 414 -9.31 -18.24 -27.87
N ASP A 415 -9.85 -17.19 -27.23
CA ASP A 415 -10.15 -15.90 -27.84
C ASP A 415 -10.04 -14.75 -26.84
N GLU A 416 -9.99 -13.50 -27.34
CA GLU A 416 -9.87 -12.28 -26.55
C GLU A 416 -11.00 -12.11 -25.54
N GLU A 417 -12.23 -12.52 -25.89
CA GLU A 417 -13.37 -12.44 -24.97
C GLU A 417 -13.23 -13.41 -23.80
N GLN A 418 -12.74 -14.62 -24.05
CA GLN A 418 -12.43 -15.58 -22.98
C GLN A 418 -11.30 -15.06 -22.11
N ALA A 419 -10.23 -14.52 -22.70
CA ALA A 419 -9.13 -13.92 -21.96
C ALA A 419 -9.63 -12.84 -21.00
N LEU A 420 -10.47 -11.92 -21.46
CA LEU A 420 -11.06 -10.87 -20.63
C LEU A 420 -12.00 -11.40 -19.56
N ARG A 421 -12.75 -12.48 -19.83
CA ARG A 421 -13.53 -13.17 -18.78
C ARG A 421 -12.62 -13.73 -17.69
N ILE A 422 -11.49 -14.34 -18.05
CA ILE A 422 -10.52 -14.89 -17.10
C ILE A 422 -9.84 -13.77 -16.31
N VAL A 423 -9.37 -12.70 -16.98
CA VAL A 423 -8.76 -11.52 -16.33
C VAL A 423 -9.67 -10.98 -15.23
N ASN A 424 -10.94 -10.74 -15.58
CA ASN A 424 -11.94 -10.14 -14.70
C ASN A 424 -12.63 -11.12 -13.76
N GLY A 425 -12.43 -12.42 -13.92
CA GLY A 425 -13.17 -13.52 -13.29
C GLY A 425 -12.77 -13.81 -11.84
N THR A 426 -12.06 -12.93 -11.17
CA THR A 426 -11.73 -13.06 -9.74
C THR A 426 -12.47 -12.03 -8.89
N ARG A 427 -12.53 -12.26 -7.58
CA ARG A 427 -13.05 -11.27 -6.62
C ARG A 427 -12.17 -10.02 -6.49
N TYR A 428 -10.96 -10.05 -7.01
CA TYR A 428 -9.97 -8.99 -6.97
C TYR A 428 -10.02 -8.09 -8.20
N GLY A 429 -9.33 -6.96 -8.13
CA GLY A 429 -9.17 -6.03 -9.23
C GLY A 429 -8.16 -4.93 -8.90
N LEU A 430 -6.93 -5.31 -8.50
CA LEU A 430 -5.90 -4.32 -8.15
C LEU A 430 -5.11 -3.91 -9.40
N HIS A 431 -4.44 -4.84 -10.02
CA HIS A 431 -3.48 -4.60 -11.09
C HIS A 431 -3.65 -5.59 -12.24
N GLY A 432 -3.09 -5.27 -13.39
CA GLY A 432 -2.97 -6.14 -14.55
C GLY A 432 -2.00 -5.59 -15.57
N ALA A 433 -1.66 -6.41 -16.56
CA ALA A 433 -0.88 -5.99 -17.71
C ALA A 433 -1.50 -6.55 -19.00
N VAL A 434 -1.28 -5.84 -20.12
CA VAL A 434 -1.65 -6.30 -21.45
C VAL A 434 -0.51 -6.04 -22.43
N TRP A 435 -0.28 -7.01 -23.31
CA TRP A 435 0.80 -7.01 -24.29
C TRP A 435 0.26 -7.23 -25.69
N SER A 436 0.62 -6.37 -26.64
CA SER A 436 0.24 -6.44 -28.06
C SER A 436 1.30 -5.69 -28.88
N ALA A 437 1.53 -6.11 -30.11
CA ALA A 437 2.33 -5.34 -31.06
C ALA A 437 1.61 -4.05 -31.52
N ASP A 438 0.28 -3.99 -31.39
CA ASP A 438 -0.55 -2.80 -31.67
C ASP A 438 -0.92 -2.10 -30.35
N ASP A 439 -0.29 -0.96 -30.08
CA ASP A 439 -0.55 -0.15 -28.89
C ASP A 439 -2.03 0.27 -28.75
N ALA A 440 -2.70 0.57 -29.87
CA ALA A 440 -4.11 0.95 -29.86
C ALA A 440 -5.01 -0.26 -29.49
N ARG A 441 -4.65 -1.46 -29.91
CA ARG A 441 -5.30 -2.71 -29.48
C ARG A 441 -5.08 -2.95 -27.99
N ALA A 442 -3.83 -2.85 -27.54
CA ALA A 442 -3.48 -3.02 -26.13
C ALA A 442 -4.27 -2.04 -25.25
N GLU A 443 -4.37 -0.75 -25.62
CA GLU A 443 -5.16 0.24 -24.90
C GLU A 443 -6.66 -0.10 -24.90
N ARG A 444 -7.24 -0.52 -26.03
CA ARG A 444 -8.66 -0.94 -26.10
C ARG A 444 -8.95 -2.11 -25.17
N VAL A 445 -8.04 -3.09 -25.10
CA VAL A 445 -8.16 -4.25 -24.22
C VAL A 445 -7.98 -3.83 -22.75
N ALA A 446 -6.99 -3.00 -22.45
CA ALA A 446 -6.75 -2.46 -21.10
C ALA A 446 -7.98 -1.76 -20.52
N ARG A 447 -8.73 -0.98 -21.32
CA ARG A 447 -9.98 -0.31 -20.91
C ARG A 447 -11.08 -1.28 -20.47
N ARG A 448 -10.97 -2.55 -20.82
CA ARG A 448 -11.93 -3.62 -20.45
C ARG A 448 -11.52 -4.36 -19.17
N PHE A 449 -10.34 -4.08 -18.60
CA PHE A 449 -9.94 -4.63 -17.33
C PHE A 449 -10.74 -3.98 -16.19
N ARG A 450 -11.18 -4.78 -15.24
CA ARG A 450 -11.87 -4.33 -14.03
C ARG A 450 -10.87 -4.25 -12.87
N THR A 451 -9.80 -3.48 -13.09
CA THR A 451 -8.69 -3.26 -12.15
C THR A 451 -8.39 -1.76 -11.99
N GLY A 452 -7.75 -1.39 -10.90
CA GLY A 452 -7.39 0.00 -10.64
C GLY A 452 -6.14 0.47 -11.39
N LEU A 453 -5.28 -0.47 -11.80
CA LEU A 453 -4.06 -0.21 -12.54
C LEU A 453 -3.92 -1.22 -13.68
N VAL A 454 -3.47 -0.77 -14.85
CA VAL A 454 -3.13 -1.64 -15.99
C VAL A 454 -1.86 -1.12 -16.66
N ASP A 455 -0.85 -1.97 -16.74
CA ASP A 455 0.37 -1.68 -17.50
C ASP A 455 0.17 -2.12 -18.96
N VAL A 456 0.42 -1.22 -19.89
CA VAL A 456 0.31 -1.48 -21.33
C VAL A 456 1.71 -1.60 -21.90
N ASN A 457 2.05 -2.75 -22.50
CA ASN A 457 3.34 -3.02 -23.14
C ASN A 457 4.56 -2.65 -22.26
N GLY A 458 4.51 -3.03 -20.94
CA GLY A 458 5.59 -2.76 -20.01
C GLY A 458 5.62 -1.34 -19.47
N GLY A 459 4.49 -0.62 -19.48
CA GLY A 459 4.35 0.69 -18.86
C GLY A 459 4.80 0.66 -17.39
N SER A 460 5.56 1.68 -16.97
CA SER A 460 6.10 1.76 -15.61
C SER A 460 5.13 2.47 -14.66
N PHE A 461 5.22 2.13 -13.36
CA PHE A 461 4.46 2.77 -12.30
C PHE A 461 4.66 4.29 -12.28
N ASN A 462 3.55 5.04 -12.22
CA ASN A 462 3.55 6.50 -12.15
C ASN A 462 3.02 6.97 -10.78
N PRO A 463 3.87 7.51 -9.89
CA PRO A 463 3.46 7.96 -8.56
C PRO A 463 2.52 9.18 -8.58
N ALA A 464 2.39 9.88 -9.72
CA ALA A 464 1.45 10.98 -9.88
C ALA A 464 0.02 10.52 -10.19
N ALA A 465 -0.14 9.28 -10.67
CA ALA A 465 -1.43 8.71 -11.01
C ALA A 465 -2.09 8.06 -9.79
N PRO A 466 -3.43 8.08 -9.71
CA PRO A 466 -4.15 7.40 -8.63
C PRO A 466 -3.86 5.90 -8.61
N PHE A 467 -3.58 5.37 -7.42
CA PHE A 467 -3.35 3.96 -7.14
C PHE A 467 -4.45 3.39 -6.25
N GLY A 468 -4.94 2.19 -6.55
CA GLY A 468 -5.91 1.47 -5.70
C GLY A 468 -6.78 0.49 -6.46
N GLY A 469 -7.39 -0.44 -5.72
CA GLY A 469 -8.11 -1.57 -6.29
C GLY A 469 -9.60 -1.33 -6.57
N PHE A 470 -10.14 -2.18 -7.47
CA PHE A 470 -11.57 -2.40 -7.67
C PHE A 470 -12.01 -3.62 -6.86
N LYS A 471 -13.31 -3.84 -6.76
CA LYS A 471 -13.92 -5.03 -6.12
C LYS A 471 -13.38 -5.23 -4.69
N GLN A 472 -12.88 -6.45 -4.37
CA GLN A 472 -12.35 -6.76 -3.04
C GLN A 472 -10.85 -6.43 -2.88
N SER A 473 -10.26 -5.74 -3.85
CA SER A 473 -8.89 -5.24 -3.72
C SER A 473 -8.81 -3.88 -3.03
N GLY A 474 -9.92 -3.19 -2.79
CA GLY A 474 -9.86 -1.99 -1.97
C GLY A 474 -10.98 -0.98 -2.18
N ILE A 475 -10.90 0.10 -1.40
CA ILE A 475 -11.79 1.27 -1.42
C ILE A 475 -10.93 2.52 -1.31
N GLY A 476 -11.19 3.51 -2.14
CA GLY A 476 -10.40 4.74 -2.19
C GLY A 476 -9.23 4.66 -3.16
N ARG A 477 -8.41 5.70 -3.16
CA ARG A 477 -7.19 5.79 -3.98
C ARG A 477 -6.07 6.43 -3.18
N GLU A 478 -4.85 5.98 -3.45
CA GLU A 478 -3.60 6.56 -2.96
C GLU A 478 -2.88 7.24 -4.13
N CYS A 479 -1.80 7.92 -3.86
CA CYS A 479 -0.96 8.63 -4.82
C CYS A 479 -1.62 9.84 -5.52
N GLY A 480 -0.80 10.76 -5.97
CA GLY A 480 -1.23 12.00 -6.62
C GLY A 480 -2.26 12.78 -5.78
N ASN A 481 -3.09 13.55 -6.46
CA ASN A 481 -4.15 14.33 -5.80
C ASN A 481 -5.16 13.43 -5.06
N ALA A 482 -5.51 12.28 -5.64
CA ALA A 482 -6.47 11.37 -5.03
C ALA A 482 -6.00 10.83 -3.67
N GLY A 483 -4.69 10.59 -3.51
CA GLY A 483 -4.09 10.19 -2.24
C GLY A 483 -4.14 11.29 -1.17
N LEU A 484 -3.99 12.55 -1.57
CA LEU A 484 -4.15 13.71 -0.67
C LEU A 484 -5.62 13.90 -0.28
N GLU A 485 -6.54 13.82 -1.26
CA GLU A 485 -7.98 13.98 -1.08
C GLU A 485 -8.59 12.91 -0.15
N ALA A 486 -7.95 11.76 -0.04
CA ALA A 486 -8.31 10.71 0.91
C ALA A 486 -8.37 11.21 2.38
N PHE A 487 -7.60 12.23 2.71
CA PHE A 487 -7.46 12.80 4.05
C PHE A 487 -8.06 14.20 4.19
N LEU A 488 -8.86 14.64 3.19
CA LEU A 488 -9.50 15.95 3.18
C LEU A 488 -11.02 15.82 3.30
N GLU A 489 -11.64 16.75 4.06
CA GLU A 489 -13.07 17.02 4.05
C GLU A 489 -13.38 18.22 3.17
N THR A 490 -14.49 18.15 2.43
CA THR A 490 -14.92 19.24 1.56
C THR A 490 -16.07 19.99 2.19
N LYS A 491 -15.88 21.30 2.39
CA LYS A 491 -16.88 22.23 2.91
C LYS A 491 -17.29 23.22 1.83
N SER A 492 -18.56 23.46 1.66
CA SER A 492 -19.10 24.49 0.76
C SER A 492 -19.68 25.65 1.57
N MET A 493 -19.08 26.84 1.45
CA MET A 493 -19.57 28.06 2.09
C MET A 493 -20.31 28.90 1.06
N GLN A 494 -21.60 29.20 1.35
CA GLN A 494 -22.43 30.01 0.49
C GLN A 494 -22.17 31.48 0.80
N LEU A 495 -21.57 32.21 -0.14
CA LEU A 495 -21.31 33.64 0.02
C LEU A 495 -22.49 34.48 -0.49
N PRO A 496 -22.70 35.71 0.03
CA PRO A 496 -23.73 36.60 -0.48
C PRO A 496 -23.54 36.84 -1.97
N GLN A 497 -24.67 36.79 -2.72
CA GLN A 497 -24.69 37.25 -4.12
C GLN A 497 -24.93 38.73 -4.17
N GLU A 498 -24.04 39.49 -4.80
CA GLU A 498 -24.31 40.90 -5.13
C GLU A 498 -25.19 40.96 -6.39
N GLN A 499 -26.47 41.21 -6.21
CA GLN A 499 -27.36 41.62 -7.30
C GLN A 499 -27.66 43.07 -7.13
N GLY A 500 -27.08 43.96 -7.96
CA GLY A 500 -27.41 45.37 -8.01
C GLY A 500 -27.27 46.14 -6.69
N GLY A 501 -26.27 45.76 -5.84
CA GLY A 501 -26.02 46.43 -4.57
C GLY A 501 -26.91 45.97 -3.39
N GLN A 502 -27.76 44.95 -3.57
CA GLN A 502 -28.52 44.33 -2.48
C GLN A 502 -28.10 42.89 -2.22
N VAL A 503 -27.81 42.58 -0.96
CA VAL A 503 -27.56 41.19 -0.50
C VAL A 503 -28.89 40.44 -0.51
N VAL A 504 -29.02 39.44 -1.41
CA VAL A 504 -30.19 38.56 -1.41
C VAL A 504 -29.93 37.38 -0.47
N GLY A 505 -30.35 37.53 0.78
CA GLY A 505 -30.43 36.40 1.73
C GLY A 505 -31.62 35.48 1.41
N PRO A 506 -31.66 34.25 1.96
CA PRO A 506 -32.81 33.37 1.80
C PRO A 506 -34.06 34.08 2.29
N ARG A 507 -35.05 34.24 1.42
CA ARG A 507 -36.37 34.73 1.82
C ARG A 507 -37.02 33.69 2.74
N LEU A 508 -36.86 33.83 4.04
CA LEU A 508 -37.74 33.16 4.97
C LEU A 508 -39.17 33.60 4.60
N ARG A 509 -40.05 32.65 4.28
CA ARG A 509 -41.46 32.96 4.05
C ARG A 509 -41.93 33.78 5.23
N ALA A 510 -42.33 35.01 4.97
CA ALA A 510 -42.97 35.83 5.99
C ALA A 510 -44.20 35.04 6.50
N THR A 511 -44.23 34.77 7.80
CA THR A 511 -45.42 34.24 8.46
C THR A 511 -46.54 35.26 8.21
N PRO A 512 -47.70 34.88 7.64
CA PRO A 512 -48.78 35.82 7.46
C PRO A 512 -49.17 36.38 8.83
N PRO A 513 -49.49 37.69 8.93
CA PRO A 513 -49.83 38.26 10.19
C PRO A 513 -51.06 37.54 10.77
N ALA A 514 -50.94 37.07 12.01
CA ALA A 514 -52.04 36.55 12.79
C ALA A 514 -53.05 37.70 13.01
N GLY A 515 -54.18 37.64 12.34
CA GLY A 515 -55.24 38.60 12.57
C GLY A 515 -56.03 39.05 11.33
N ALA A 516 -56.75 38.14 10.67
CA ALA A 516 -57.93 38.49 9.91
C ALA A 516 -59.08 37.67 10.48
N ALA A 517 -59.78 38.28 11.43
CA ALA A 517 -61.03 37.76 11.97
C ALA A 517 -62.04 37.54 10.84
N ARG A 518 -62.60 36.37 10.75
CA ARG A 518 -63.74 36.04 9.91
C ARG A 518 -64.94 36.94 10.42
N GLN A 519 -65.37 37.90 9.62
CA GLN A 519 -66.71 38.43 9.70
C GLN A 519 -67.66 37.37 9.16
N GLU A 520 -68.40 36.74 10.06
CA GLU A 520 -69.56 35.97 9.71
C GLU A 520 -70.62 36.97 9.11
N ARG A 521 -70.98 36.81 7.85
CA ARG A 521 -72.19 37.35 7.30
C ARG A 521 -73.31 36.36 7.61
N ASN A 522 -74.15 36.77 8.54
CA ASN A 522 -75.49 36.31 8.68
C ASN A 522 -76.35 37.03 7.61
N ASP A 523 -76.94 36.29 6.68
CA ASP A 523 -78.13 36.73 5.95
C ASP A 523 -78.93 35.49 5.55
N GLY A 524 -80.23 35.48 6.06
CA GLY A 524 -81.44 34.94 5.52
C GLY A 524 -81.67 33.45 5.48
#